data_519ca65cfe77c9e6147f8fdd7a3a90a7
#
_entry.id   519ca65cfe77c9e6147f8fdd7a3a90a7
#
_cell.length_a   1.000
_cell.length_b   1.000
_cell.length_c   1.000
_cell.angle_alpha   90.00
_cell.angle_beta   90.00
_cell.angle_gamma   90.00
#
_symmetry.space_group_name_H-M   'P 1'
#
loop_
_entity.id
_entity.type
_entity.pdbx_description
1 polymer ?
#
loop_
_entity_poly.entity_id
_entity_poly.type
_entity_poly.pdbx_seq_one_letter_code
_entity_poly.pdbx_strand_id
1 'polypeptide(L)'
;DWSDIEALVAALNSETRTTDPAAWRSGLEAVFNVDTFLNWLAVRTVVQHWDSYGQMAHNYYLYHNPETGQLDFISWDHNMILGSGPGGGGGRRGGMGAATSFDLAEVGAGWPLIRYLLDDPEYQAQYRADLEAFGAIFDAEALTARYRELAEILEPTIARTGDAAAFESAVESLIQTTETRDAALDEYLATLSR
;
A
#
# COMPACT_ATOMS: atom_id res chain seq x y z
N ASP A 1 14.12 -20.85 13.86
CA ASP A 1 14.70 -19.87 14.79
C ASP A 1 14.32 -18.47 14.29
N TRP A 2 14.81 -17.42 14.92
CA TRP A 2 14.46 -16.01 14.59
C TRP A 2 15.65 -15.23 14.05
N SER A 3 16.75 -15.92 13.66
CA SER A 3 18.00 -15.27 13.27
C SER A 3 17.85 -14.36 12.04
N ASP A 4 16.99 -14.69 11.10
CA ASP A 4 16.66 -13.88 9.92
C ASP A 4 15.90 -12.59 10.28
N ILE A 5 14.93 -12.67 11.20
CA ILE A 5 14.23 -11.50 11.72
C ILE A 5 15.16 -10.63 12.55
N GLU A 6 16.02 -11.23 13.39
CA GLU A 6 17.03 -10.50 14.16
C GLU A 6 18.02 -9.78 13.24
N ALA A 7 18.43 -10.41 12.13
CA ALA A 7 19.28 -9.80 11.13
C ALA A 7 18.60 -8.60 10.44
N LEU A 8 17.32 -8.74 10.05
CA LEU A 8 16.54 -7.62 9.49
C LEU A 8 16.46 -6.47 10.48
N VAL A 9 16.09 -6.74 11.73
CA VAL A 9 15.97 -5.70 12.76
C VAL A 9 17.31 -5.01 13.00
N ALA A 10 18.42 -5.76 13.05
CA ALA A 10 19.76 -5.21 13.23
C ALA A 10 20.19 -4.34 12.03
N ALA A 11 19.98 -4.81 10.80
CA ALA A 11 20.31 -4.06 9.60
C ALA A 11 19.49 -2.75 9.50
N LEU A 12 18.18 -2.84 9.71
CA LEU A 12 17.26 -1.71 9.63
C LEU A 12 17.60 -0.60 10.65
N ASN A 13 18.05 -0.97 11.86
CA ASN A 13 18.38 -0.05 12.94
C ASN A 13 19.88 0.25 13.05
N SER A 14 20.69 -0.12 12.07
CA SER A 14 22.13 0.15 12.08
C SER A 14 22.42 1.67 12.13
N GLU A 15 23.45 2.05 12.90
CA GLU A 15 23.95 3.44 12.94
C GLU A 15 24.44 3.93 11.57
N THR A 16 24.81 3.02 10.67
CA THR A 16 25.21 3.34 9.31
C THR A 16 24.09 4.03 8.53
N ARG A 17 22.82 3.87 8.90
CA ARG A 17 21.71 4.58 8.30
C ARG A 17 21.92 6.10 8.26
N THR A 18 22.59 6.66 9.26
CA THR A 18 22.86 8.10 9.35
C THR A 18 24.31 8.47 9.10
N THR A 19 25.25 7.55 9.30
CA THR A 19 26.70 7.81 9.18
C THR A 19 27.29 7.37 7.84
N ASP A 20 26.72 6.35 7.21
CA ASP A 20 27.10 5.81 5.90
C ASP A 20 25.86 5.17 5.24
N PRO A 21 24.96 5.97 4.64
CA PRO A 21 23.72 5.45 4.05
C PRO A 21 23.93 4.41 2.95
N ALA A 22 25.04 4.47 2.21
CA ALA A 22 25.34 3.49 1.17
C ALA A 22 25.65 2.10 1.79
N ALA A 23 26.44 2.07 2.86
CA ALA A 23 26.70 0.84 3.59
C ALA A 23 25.42 0.30 4.27
N TRP A 24 24.56 1.18 4.76
CA TRP A 24 23.26 0.81 5.31
C TRP A 24 22.35 0.14 4.28
N ARG A 25 22.18 0.74 3.10
CA ARG A 25 21.39 0.14 2.02
C ARG A 25 21.89 -1.24 1.64
N SER A 26 23.21 -1.37 1.40
CA SER A 26 23.82 -2.67 1.08
C SER A 26 23.61 -3.71 2.18
N GLY A 27 23.69 -3.30 3.45
CA GLY A 27 23.48 -4.19 4.58
C GLY A 27 22.01 -4.61 4.74
N LEU A 28 21.07 -3.73 4.48
CA LEU A 28 19.64 -4.02 4.51
C LEU A 28 19.24 -4.92 3.34
N GLU A 29 19.70 -4.62 2.14
CA GLU A 29 19.43 -5.40 0.93
C GLU A 29 20.06 -6.81 0.99
N ALA A 30 21.10 -7.01 1.78
CA ALA A 30 21.65 -8.35 1.99
C ALA A 30 20.69 -9.30 2.74
N VAL A 31 19.72 -8.78 3.51
CA VAL A 31 18.83 -9.56 4.38
C VAL A 31 17.34 -9.36 4.07
N PHE A 32 16.97 -8.33 3.31
CA PHE A 32 15.60 -7.98 3.02
C PHE A 32 15.42 -7.54 1.56
N ASN A 33 14.38 -8.03 0.92
CA ASN A 33 14.03 -7.67 -0.45
C ASN A 33 13.31 -6.30 -0.47
N VAL A 34 14.12 -5.24 -0.48
CA VAL A 34 13.63 -3.84 -0.44
C VAL A 34 12.81 -3.51 -1.68
N ASP A 35 13.23 -3.99 -2.86
CA ASP A 35 12.55 -3.72 -4.13
C ASP A 35 11.10 -4.20 -4.09
N THR A 36 10.87 -5.44 -3.68
CA THR A 36 9.52 -6.01 -3.56
C THR A 36 8.69 -5.25 -2.53
N PHE A 37 9.30 -4.83 -1.42
CA PHE A 37 8.61 -4.07 -0.39
C PHE A 37 8.19 -2.67 -0.88
N LEU A 38 9.07 -1.94 -1.57
CA LEU A 38 8.76 -0.59 -2.09
C LEU A 38 7.69 -0.65 -3.18
N ASN A 39 7.77 -1.64 -4.06
CA ASN A 39 6.72 -1.88 -5.06
C ASN A 39 5.36 -2.16 -4.40
N TRP A 40 5.32 -3.06 -3.39
CA TRP A 40 4.12 -3.29 -2.60
C TRP A 40 3.62 -2.01 -1.92
N LEU A 41 4.52 -1.22 -1.34
CA LEU A 41 4.17 0.01 -0.65
C LEU A 41 3.52 1.01 -1.60
N ALA A 42 4.00 1.13 -2.83
CA ALA A 42 3.40 1.97 -3.86
C ALA A 42 1.98 1.52 -4.19
N VAL A 43 1.79 0.23 -4.50
CA VAL A 43 0.47 -0.36 -4.77
C VAL A 43 -0.48 -0.15 -3.58
N ARG A 44 -0.03 -0.53 -2.38
CA ARG A 44 -0.78 -0.37 -1.12
C ARG A 44 -1.27 1.07 -0.93
N THR A 45 -0.41 2.04 -1.22
CA THR A 45 -0.72 3.46 -1.05
C THR A 45 -1.76 3.92 -2.07
N VAL A 46 -1.64 3.52 -3.33
CA VAL A 46 -2.63 3.87 -4.36
C VAL A 46 -4.00 3.27 -4.04
N VAL A 47 -4.08 1.99 -3.73
CA VAL A 47 -5.36 1.31 -3.42
C VAL A 47 -5.85 1.57 -1.99
N GLN A 48 -5.14 2.37 -1.20
CA GLN A 48 -5.51 2.72 0.18
C GLN A 48 -5.74 1.49 1.08
N HIS A 49 -4.86 0.50 0.98
CA HIS A 49 -4.94 -0.68 1.84
C HIS A 49 -4.51 -0.33 3.27
N TRP A 50 -5.47 0.11 4.08
CA TRP A 50 -5.23 0.58 5.45
C TRP A 50 -5.02 -0.57 6.44
N ASP A 51 -5.58 -1.75 6.17
CA ASP A 51 -5.57 -2.90 7.07
C ASP A 51 -4.29 -3.75 6.91
N SER A 52 -3.14 -3.09 6.85
CA SER A 52 -1.82 -3.73 6.70
C SER A 52 -0.72 -2.88 7.30
N TYR A 53 0.54 -3.34 7.20
CA TYR A 53 1.72 -2.64 7.71
C TYR A 53 1.76 -1.16 7.30
N GLY A 54 1.98 -0.29 8.25
CA GLY A 54 1.92 1.17 8.11
C GLY A 54 0.71 1.80 8.81
N GLN A 55 -0.32 1.02 9.10
CA GLN A 55 -1.48 1.41 9.93
C GLN A 55 -1.86 0.30 10.92
N MET A 56 -1.78 -0.97 10.50
CA MET A 56 -2.08 -2.14 11.32
C MET A 56 -0.94 -3.16 11.22
N ALA A 57 -0.60 -3.82 12.34
CA ALA A 57 0.52 -4.77 12.41
C ALA A 57 0.07 -6.21 12.05
N HIS A 58 -0.65 -6.36 10.94
CA HIS A 58 -1.11 -7.65 10.44
C HIS A 58 -1.28 -7.63 8.91
N ASN A 59 -1.83 -8.71 8.36
CA ASN A 59 -2.08 -8.93 6.93
C ASN A 59 -0.82 -8.90 6.05
N TYR A 60 0.28 -9.42 6.59
CA TYR A 60 1.50 -9.71 5.84
C TYR A 60 2.27 -10.87 6.48
N TYR A 61 3.16 -11.46 5.69
CA TYR A 61 4.12 -12.46 6.12
C TYR A 61 5.52 -11.99 5.74
N LEU A 62 6.52 -12.41 6.53
CA LEU A 62 7.92 -12.35 6.13
C LEU A 62 8.38 -13.78 5.82
N TYR A 63 8.79 -14.01 4.60
CA TYR A 63 9.22 -15.30 4.10
C TYR A 63 10.71 -15.29 3.85
N HIS A 64 11.45 -16.17 4.52
CA HIS A 64 12.87 -16.35 4.22
C HIS A 64 13.01 -17.11 2.90
N ASN A 65 13.50 -16.42 1.87
CA ASN A 65 13.70 -16.99 0.56
C ASN A 65 15.06 -17.74 0.52
N PRO A 66 15.06 -19.06 0.42
CA PRO A 66 16.31 -19.83 0.47
C PRO A 66 17.18 -19.66 -0.79
N GLU A 67 16.65 -19.11 -1.88
CA GLU A 67 17.39 -18.87 -3.11
C GLU A 67 18.20 -17.56 -3.03
N THR A 68 17.69 -16.55 -2.36
CA THR A 68 18.33 -15.24 -2.23
C THR A 68 18.96 -15.01 -0.85
N GLY A 69 18.50 -15.72 0.17
CA GLY A 69 18.87 -15.49 1.57
C GLY A 69 18.21 -14.27 2.19
N GLN A 70 17.27 -13.63 1.48
CA GLN A 70 16.55 -12.45 1.94
C GLN A 70 15.19 -12.81 2.52
N LEU A 71 14.66 -11.92 3.36
CA LEU A 71 13.25 -11.92 3.72
C LEU A 71 12.44 -11.20 2.65
N ASP A 72 11.46 -11.89 2.07
CA ASP A 72 10.44 -11.32 1.20
C ASP A 72 9.22 -10.88 2.02
N PHE A 73 8.70 -9.69 1.74
CA PHE A 73 7.43 -9.22 2.30
C PHE A 73 6.28 -9.72 1.43
N ILE A 74 5.44 -10.58 1.98
CA ILE A 74 4.28 -11.15 1.30
C ILE A 74 3.01 -10.51 1.87
N SER A 75 2.32 -9.79 1.04
CA SER A 75 1.04 -9.15 1.37
C SER A 75 -0.10 -10.17 1.41
N TRP A 76 -1.06 -9.95 2.32
CA TRP A 76 -2.21 -10.81 2.55
C TRP A 76 -3.47 -10.00 2.79
N ASP A 77 -4.65 -10.59 2.52
CA ASP A 77 -5.99 -10.07 2.81
C ASP A 77 -6.24 -8.63 2.31
N HIS A 78 -6.47 -8.51 1.02
CA HIS A 78 -6.70 -7.23 0.33
C HIS A 78 -8.17 -6.79 0.28
N ASN A 79 -9.03 -7.31 1.16
CA ASN A 79 -10.47 -7.00 1.15
C ASN A 79 -10.79 -5.58 1.64
N MET A 80 -9.81 -4.89 2.28
CA MET A 80 -9.97 -3.56 2.89
C MET A 80 -9.24 -2.48 2.08
N ILE A 81 -9.53 -2.43 0.78
CA ILE A 81 -8.96 -1.44 -0.15
C ILE A 81 -10.04 -0.51 -0.69
N LEU A 82 -9.65 0.61 -1.28
CA LEU A 82 -10.51 1.57 -2.00
C LEU A 82 -11.78 1.96 -1.21
N GLY A 83 -11.60 2.24 0.08
CA GLY A 83 -12.71 2.66 0.95
C GLY A 83 -13.57 1.52 1.51
N SER A 84 -13.22 0.26 1.25
CA SER A 84 -13.89 -0.91 1.81
C SER A 84 -13.50 -1.06 3.29
N GLY A 85 -14.26 -0.52 4.21
CA GLY A 85 -13.97 -0.64 5.64
C GLY A 85 -15.16 -0.25 6.52
N PRO A 86 -15.17 -0.66 7.80
CA PRO A 86 -16.18 -0.20 8.76
C PRO A 86 -16.08 1.32 8.93
N GLY A 87 -16.94 2.05 8.26
CA GLY A 87 -16.93 3.50 8.15
C GLY A 87 -16.70 3.99 6.72
N GLY A 88 -16.76 3.09 5.73
CA GLY A 88 -16.63 3.37 4.32
C GLY A 88 -17.53 4.51 3.86
N GLY A 89 -16.95 5.47 3.24
CA GLY A 89 -17.58 6.68 2.75
C GLY A 89 -16.89 7.92 3.29
N GLY A 90 -15.96 8.45 2.53
CA GLY A 90 -15.54 9.84 2.54
C GLY A 90 -15.13 10.47 3.87
N GLY A 91 -13.83 10.53 4.12
CA GLY A 91 -13.28 11.73 4.71
C GLY A 91 -13.66 12.06 6.15
N ARG A 92 -13.41 11.16 7.10
CA ARG A 92 -13.19 11.61 8.48
C ARG A 92 -11.69 11.65 8.77
N ARG A 93 -11.17 12.86 8.92
CA ARG A 93 -9.81 13.11 9.40
C ARG A 93 -9.54 12.27 10.65
N GLY A 94 -8.60 11.33 10.58
CA GLY A 94 -8.03 10.63 11.73
C GLY A 94 -8.73 9.35 12.19
N GLY A 95 -9.63 8.72 11.38
CA GLY A 95 -10.18 7.39 11.65
C GLY A 95 -9.38 6.28 11.00
N MET A 96 -9.55 5.02 11.45
CA MET A 96 -9.09 3.85 10.71
C MET A 96 -9.68 3.90 9.29
N GLY A 97 -8.84 3.76 8.27
CA GLY A 97 -9.24 3.90 6.87
C GLY A 97 -9.14 5.31 6.29
N ALA A 98 -8.50 6.26 6.99
CA ALA A 98 -8.14 7.55 6.38
C ALA A 98 -7.19 7.32 5.20
N ALA A 99 -7.43 8.03 4.09
CA ALA A 99 -6.55 7.99 2.93
C ALA A 99 -5.14 8.44 3.33
N THR A 100 -4.14 7.61 3.01
CA THR A 100 -2.75 8.01 3.16
C THR A 100 -2.32 8.94 2.02
N SER A 101 -1.46 9.92 2.34
CA SER A 101 -0.81 10.73 1.31
C SER A 101 0.13 9.86 0.47
N PHE A 102 0.41 10.28 -0.77
CA PHE A 102 1.31 9.52 -1.63
C PHE A 102 2.78 9.60 -1.19
N ASP A 103 3.16 10.62 -0.44
CA ASP A 103 4.49 10.75 0.17
C ASP A 103 4.60 10.08 1.55
N LEU A 104 3.49 9.56 2.08
CA LEU A 104 3.42 8.89 3.37
C LEU A 104 4.01 9.72 4.54
N ALA A 105 3.88 11.06 4.47
CA ALA A 105 4.44 11.98 5.45
C ALA A 105 3.84 11.77 6.86
N GLU A 106 2.61 11.26 6.94
CA GLU A 106 1.92 10.95 8.20
C GLU A 106 2.41 9.67 8.87
N VAL A 107 3.16 8.80 8.16
CA VAL A 107 3.66 7.54 8.71
C VAL A 107 4.89 7.80 9.56
N GLY A 108 4.74 7.63 10.87
CA GLY A 108 5.79 7.91 11.85
C GLY A 108 6.78 6.76 12.07
N ALA A 109 7.76 7.00 12.95
CA ALA A 109 8.84 6.06 13.28
C ALA A 109 8.37 4.73 13.92
N GLY A 110 7.11 4.60 14.31
CA GLY A 110 6.51 3.32 14.72
C GLY A 110 6.42 2.30 13.59
N TRP A 111 6.65 2.72 12.34
CA TRP A 111 6.65 1.89 11.13
C TRP A 111 8.01 2.01 10.42
N PRO A 112 9.08 1.45 11.00
CA PRO A 112 10.45 1.74 10.58
C PRO A 112 10.77 1.30 9.14
N LEU A 113 10.21 0.19 8.63
CA LEU A 113 10.39 -0.17 7.22
C LEU A 113 9.87 0.91 6.27
N ILE A 114 8.76 1.58 6.59
CA ILE A 114 8.27 2.68 5.75
C ILE A 114 9.11 3.93 6.02
N ARG A 115 9.22 4.36 7.29
CA ARG A 115 9.83 5.66 7.58
C ARG A 115 11.30 5.72 7.24
N TYR A 116 12.08 4.67 7.59
CA TYR A 116 13.53 4.69 7.35
C TYR A 116 13.88 4.57 5.87
N LEU A 117 13.09 3.80 5.10
CA LEU A 117 13.31 3.74 3.66
C LEU A 117 12.94 5.08 2.99
N LEU A 118 11.79 5.67 3.34
CA LEU A 118 11.38 6.93 2.72
C LEU A 118 12.16 8.16 3.21
N ASP A 119 12.91 8.04 4.30
CA ASP A 119 13.88 9.06 4.71
C ASP A 119 15.19 8.98 3.91
N ASP A 120 15.47 7.84 3.25
CA ASP A 120 16.62 7.70 2.35
C ASP A 120 16.25 8.17 0.95
N PRO A 121 17.04 9.08 0.33
CA PRO A 121 16.67 9.68 -0.95
C PRO A 121 16.66 8.70 -2.12
N GLU A 122 17.46 7.62 -2.09
CA GLU A 122 17.46 6.61 -3.16
C GLU A 122 16.24 5.73 -3.09
N TYR A 123 15.88 5.23 -1.90
CA TYR A 123 14.65 4.46 -1.71
C TYR A 123 13.38 5.30 -1.93
N GLN A 124 13.42 6.58 -1.54
CA GLN A 124 12.32 7.49 -1.86
C GLN A 124 12.15 7.68 -3.37
N ALA A 125 13.26 7.81 -4.11
CA ALA A 125 13.23 7.93 -5.57
C ALA A 125 12.69 6.65 -6.22
N GLN A 126 13.10 5.47 -5.73
CA GLN A 126 12.58 4.18 -6.20
C GLN A 126 11.07 4.06 -5.92
N TYR A 127 10.62 4.36 -4.69
CA TYR A 127 9.19 4.35 -4.35
C TYR A 127 8.36 5.24 -5.27
N ARG A 128 8.87 6.42 -5.63
CA ARG A 128 8.20 7.32 -6.59
C ARG A 128 8.15 6.74 -8.00
N ALA A 129 9.21 6.07 -8.44
CA ALA A 129 9.22 5.36 -9.71
C ALA A 129 8.22 4.20 -9.72
N ASP A 130 8.08 3.47 -8.60
CA ASP A 130 7.08 2.42 -8.44
C ASP A 130 5.64 2.98 -8.45
N LEU A 131 5.40 4.15 -7.85
CA LEU A 131 4.11 4.85 -7.95
C LEU A 131 3.78 5.22 -9.40
N GLU A 132 4.75 5.75 -10.14
CA GLU A 132 4.58 6.09 -11.55
C GLU A 132 4.31 4.85 -12.40
N ALA A 133 5.07 3.77 -12.19
CA ALA A 133 4.89 2.51 -12.89
C ALA A 133 3.52 1.89 -12.61
N PHE A 134 3.06 1.93 -11.36
CA PHE A 134 1.73 1.43 -11.00
C PHE A 134 0.63 2.34 -11.56
N GLY A 135 0.79 3.66 -11.50
CA GLY A 135 -0.15 4.63 -12.09
C GLY A 135 -0.38 4.39 -13.58
N ALA A 136 0.67 4.00 -14.31
CA ALA A 136 0.55 3.70 -15.74
C ALA A 136 -0.33 2.47 -16.07
N ILE A 137 -0.62 1.60 -15.09
CA ILE A 137 -1.47 0.41 -15.23
C ILE A 137 -2.74 0.45 -14.38
N PHE A 138 -2.87 1.44 -13.49
CA PHE A 138 -4.07 1.63 -12.66
C PHE A 138 -5.16 2.28 -13.50
N ASP A 139 -6.00 1.45 -14.09
CA ASP A 139 -7.06 1.84 -15.03
C ASP A 139 -8.41 1.93 -14.28
N ALA A 140 -8.75 3.13 -13.82
CA ALA A 140 -10.00 3.38 -13.09
C ALA A 140 -11.23 3.12 -13.97
N GLU A 141 -11.18 3.38 -15.28
CA GLU A 141 -12.30 3.12 -16.19
C GLU A 141 -12.57 1.63 -16.32
N ALA A 142 -11.53 0.83 -16.55
CA ALA A 142 -11.65 -0.63 -16.61
C ALA A 142 -12.12 -1.24 -15.30
N LEU A 143 -11.61 -0.75 -14.16
CA LEU A 143 -12.02 -1.20 -12.82
C LEU A 143 -13.49 -0.88 -12.56
N THR A 144 -13.94 0.33 -12.83
CA THR A 144 -15.33 0.74 -12.60
C THR A 144 -16.30 0.03 -13.53
N ALA A 145 -15.91 -0.22 -14.78
CA ALA A 145 -16.68 -1.09 -15.68
C ALA A 145 -16.84 -2.50 -15.10
N ARG A 146 -15.76 -3.06 -14.56
CA ARG A 146 -15.79 -4.39 -13.92
C ARG A 146 -16.65 -4.42 -12.65
N TYR A 147 -16.64 -3.35 -11.84
CA TYR A 147 -17.52 -3.28 -10.66
C TYR A 147 -19.00 -3.29 -11.05
N ARG A 148 -19.40 -2.57 -12.12
CA ARG A 148 -20.78 -2.57 -12.62
C ARG A 148 -21.17 -3.96 -13.12
N GLU A 149 -20.34 -4.60 -13.92
CA GLU A 149 -20.56 -5.98 -14.39
C GLU A 149 -20.78 -6.96 -13.24
N LEU A 150 -19.92 -6.91 -12.21
CA LEU A 150 -20.04 -7.77 -11.05
C LEU A 150 -21.29 -7.44 -10.22
N ALA A 151 -21.67 -6.17 -10.11
CA ALA A 151 -22.88 -5.73 -9.44
C ALA A 151 -24.12 -6.31 -10.10
N GLU A 152 -24.23 -6.27 -11.45
CA GLU A 152 -25.33 -6.87 -12.19
C GLU A 152 -25.47 -8.38 -11.92
N ILE A 153 -24.34 -9.10 -11.82
CA ILE A 153 -24.33 -10.54 -11.50
C ILE A 153 -24.84 -10.81 -10.09
N LEU A 154 -24.51 -9.94 -9.14
CA LEU A 154 -24.86 -10.11 -7.72
C LEU A 154 -26.26 -9.61 -7.37
N GLU A 155 -26.79 -8.63 -8.11
CA GLU A 155 -28.08 -7.97 -7.84
C GLU A 155 -29.24 -8.94 -7.56
N PRO A 156 -29.49 -10.02 -8.36
CA PRO A 156 -30.59 -10.92 -8.11
C PRO A 156 -30.49 -11.68 -6.79
N THR A 157 -29.28 -11.89 -6.30
CA THR A 157 -29.01 -12.54 -5.01
C THR A 157 -29.22 -11.55 -3.86
N ILE A 158 -28.65 -10.36 -4.00
CA ILE A 158 -28.78 -9.29 -3.00
C ILE A 158 -30.25 -8.88 -2.81
N ALA A 159 -31.03 -8.76 -3.91
CA ALA A 159 -32.47 -8.45 -3.82
C ALA A 159 -33.28 -9.47 -3.02
N ARG A 160 -32.81 -10.71 -2.91
CA ARG A 160 -33.47 -11.78 -2.14
C ARG A 160 -32.99 -11.89 -0.70
N THR A 161 -31.75 -11.54 -0.42
CA THR A 161 -31.08 -11.89 0.83
C THR A 161 -30.49 -10.71 1.60
N GLY A 162 -30.46 -9.53 0.98
CA GLY A 162 -29.79 -8.36 1.52
C GLY A 162 -30.57 -7.06 1.37
N ASP A 163 -29.89 -5.97 1.56
CA ASP A 163 -30.38 -4.62 1.35
C ASP A 163 -29.87 -4.10 -0.02
N ALA A 164 -30.74 -4.11 -1.01
CA ALA A 164 -30.40 -3.70 -2.37
C ALA A 164 -29.95 -2.23 -2.45
N ALA A 165 -30.54 -1.33 -1.66
CA ALA A 165 -30.17 0.10 -1.65
C ALA A 165 -28.79 0.31 -1.01
N ALA A 166 -28.49 -0.41 0.07
CA ALA A 166 -27.14 -0.37 0.67
C ALA A 166 -26.09 -0.94 -0.27
N PHE A 167 -26.41 -2.00 -1.02
CA PHE A 167 -25.50 -2.58 -2.01
C PHE A 167 -25.21 -1.61 -3.16
N GLU A 168 -26.24 -1.01 -3.76
CA GLU A 168 -26.11 0.00 -4.83
C GLU A 168 -25.23 1.17 -4.35
N SER A 169 -25.52 1.70 -3.16
CA SER A 169 -24.73 2.77 -2.54
C SER A 169 -23.26 2.37 -2.32
N ALA A 170 -23.00 1.14 -1.94
CA ALA A 170 -21.63 0.63 -1.74
C ALA A 170 -20.86 0.51 -3.07
N VAL A 171 -21.52 0.04 -4.13
CA VAL A 171 -20.93 -0.02 -5.48
C VAL A 171 -20.59 1.38 -5.99
N GLU A 172 -21.52 2.33 -5.86
CA GLU A 172 -21.30 3.72 -6.28
C GLU A 172 -20.17 4.38 -5.48
N SER A 173 -20.11 4.14 -4.18
CA SER A 173 -19.02 4.63 -3.32
C SER A 173 -17.66 4.05 -3.75
N LEU A 174 -17.59 2.78 -4.12
CA LEU A 174 -16.38 2.13 -4.62
C LEU A 174 -15.91 2.76 -5.94
N ILE A 175 -16.83 2.99 -6.87
CA ILE A 175 -16.57 3.66 -8.15
C ILE A 175 -15.99 5.05 -7.90
N GLN A 176 -16.70 5.88 -7.12
CA GLN A 176 -16.28 7.24 -6.78
C GLN A 176 -14.90 7.28 -6.11
N THR A 177 -14.63 6.35 -5.20
CA THR A 177 -13.33 6.27 -4.52
C THR A 177 -12.23 5.92 -5.50
N THR A 178 -12.46 4.98 -6.41
CA THR A 178 -11.50 4.57 -7.44
C THR A 178 -11.15 5.73 -8.38
N GLU A 179 -12.16 6.41 -8.92
CA GLU A 179 -11.97 7.58 -9.80
C GLU A 179 -11.27 8.74 -9.09
N THR A 180 -11.65 9.01 -7.84
CA THR A 180 -11.02 10.08 -7.04
C THR A 180 -9.56 9.75 -6.77
N ARG A 181 -9.24 8.48 -6.53
CA ARG A 181 -7.87 8.05 -6.20
C ARG A 181 -6.96 8.09 -7.43
N ASP A 182 -7.49 7.72 -8.58
CA ASP A 182 -6.82 7.82 -9.88
C ASP A 182 -6.44 9.28 -10.19
N ALA A 183 -7.41 10.18 -10.17
CA ALA A 183 -7.18 11.61 -10.39
C ALA A 183 -6.18 12.21 -9.39
N ALA A 184 -6.23 11.80 -8.13
CA ALA A 184 -5.29 12.28 -7.10
C ALA A 184 -3.86 11.75 -7.33
N LEU A 185 -3.71 10.54 -7.86
CA LEU A 185 -2.41 9.98 -8.24
C LEU A 185 -1.81 10.78 -9.39
N ASP A 186 -2.58 11.03 -10.44
CA ASP A 186 -2.16 11.84 -11.58
C ASP A 186 -1.70 13.24 -11.16
N GLU A 187 -2.47 13.91 -10.29
CA GLU A 187 -2.11 15.21 -9.74
C GLU A 187 -0.78 15.15 -8.97
N TYR A 188 -0.61 14.14 -8.12
CA TYR A 188 0.63 13.95 -7.36
C TYR A 188 1.82 13.72 -8.28
N LEU A 189 1.73 12.81 -9.25
CA LEU A 189 2.81 12.51 -10.22
C LEU A 189 3.18 13.74 -11.05
N ALA A 190 2.20 14.57 -11.45
CA ALA A 190 2.44 15.81 -12.12
C ALA A 190 3.24 16.84 -11.27
N THR A 191 3.22 16.74 -9.94
CA THR A 191 4.05 17.58 -9.06
C THR A 191 5.51 17.13 -9.03
N LEU A 192 5.78 15.84 -9.25
CA LEU A 192 7.15 15.28 -9.25
C LEU A 192 7.93 15.59 -10.53
N SER A 193 7.21 15.88 -11.62
CA SER A 193 7.78 16.14 -12.95
C SER A 193 8.20 17.61 -13.16
N ARG A 194 8.02 18.46 -12.15
CA ARG A 194 8.36 19.91 -12.18
C ARG A 194 9.67 20.21 -11.48
#